data_13b16a4fa77c8a9c31ae9f54263c6c86
#
_entry.id   13b16a4fa77c8a9c31ae9f54263c6c86
#
_cell.length_a   1.000
_cell.length_b   1.000
_cell.length_c   1.000
_cell.angle_alpha   90.00
_cell.angle_beta   90.00
_cell.angle_gamma   90.00
#
_symmetry.space_group_name_H-M   'P 1'
#
loop_
_entity.id
_entity.type
_entity.pdbx_description
1 polymer ?
#
loop_
_entity_poly.entity_id
_entity_poly.type
_entity_poly.pdbx_seq_one_letter_code
_entity_poly.pdbx_strand_id
1 'polypeptide(L)'
;IAEKHHLHKPVTEQSQYNLFERKKVEREYSRLWADYRYGNTIWSPLASGLLTGKYKDGIPDDSRGALKGYEWLQDRFTNQAEVAKVENLRPIADRFGCTLAQLALAWATKHPMVSSVITGASRVSQVVQNFEALGVIPLITDEVDEEMRAIVKG
;
A
#
# COMPACT_ATOMS: atom_id res chain seq x y z
N ILE A 1 -27.64 -15.12 4.37
CA ILE A 1 -28.61 -14.91 3.27
C ILE A 1 -28.25 -15.79 2.09
N ALA A 2 -27.08 -15.68 1.49
CA ALA A 2 -26.69 -16.42 0.29
C ALA A 2 -26.85 -17.95 0.46
N GLU A 3 -26.36 -18.51 1.55
CA GLU A 3 -26.50 -19.93 1.84
C GLU A 3 -27.96 -20.36 1.98
N LYS A 4 -28.75 -19.60 2.76
CA LYS A 4 -30.19 -19.85 2.98
C LYS A 4 -31.00 -19.82 1.68
N HIS A 5 -30.60 -19.02 0.70
CA HIS A 5 -31.32 -18.82 -0.56
C HIS A 5 -30.60 -19.44 -1.77
N HIS A 6 -29.56 -20.27 -1.54
CA HIS A 6 -28.77 -20.93 -2.58
C HIS A 6 -28.19 -19.94 -3.62
N LEU A 7 -27.77 -18.76 -3.17
CA LEU A 7 -27.17 -17.73 -4.01
C LEU A 7 -25.65 -17.84 -4.00
N HIS A 8 -25.02 -17.30 -5.02
CA HIS A 8 -23.57 -17.13 -5.05
C HIS A 8 -23.10 -16.21 -3.91
N LYS A 9 -22.08 -16.65 -3.18
CA LYS A 9 -21.45 -15.82 -2.12
C LYS A 9 -20.42 -14.88 -2.75
N PRO A 10 -20.25 -13.66 -2.22
CA PRO A 10 -19.08 -12.84 -2.57
C PRO A 10 -17.80 -13.60 -2.21
N VAL A 11 -16.78 -13.52 -3.04
CA VAL A 11 -15.50 -14.23 -2.83
C VAL A 11 -14.32 -13.32 -2.62
N THR A 12 -14.45 -12.04 -2.94
CA THR A 12 -13.41 -11.02 -2.80
C THR A 12 -14.01 -9.65 -2.56
N GLU A 13 -13.21 -8.77 -2.00
CA GLU A 13 -13.47 -7.34 -1.85
C GLU A 13 -12.35 -6.55 -2.52
N GLN A 14 -12.66 -5.36 -3.00
CA GLN A 14 -11.67 -4.43 -3.48
C GLN A 14 -11.49 -3.30 -2.48
N SER A 15 -10.53 -3.48 -1.56
CA SER A 15 -10.29 -2.56 -0.45
C SER A 15 -9.11 -1.64 -0.70
N GLN A 16 -9.16 -0.42 -0.16
CA GLN A 16 -7.96 0.38 0.03
C GLN A 16 -7.06 -0.30 1.07
N TYR A 17 -5.78 -0.50 0.72
CA TYR A 17 -4.83 -1.06 1.67
C TYR A 17 -3.40 -0.58 1.38
N ASN A 18 -2.78 -0.01 2.39
CA ASN A 18 -1.38 0.45 2.40
C ASN A 18 -0.95 0.68 3.85
N LEU A 19 0.30 1.07 4.07
CA LEU A 19 0.86 1.28 5.41
C LEU A 19 0.04 2.25 6.30
N PHE A 20 -0.68 3.21 5.71
CA PHE A 20 -1.52 4.16 6.44
C PHE A 20 -2.97 3.66 6.61
N GLU A 21 -3.49 2.87 5.66
CA GLU A 21 -4.88 2.40 5.60
C GLU A 21 -4.94 0.88 5.78
N ARG A 22 -5.02 0.42 7.02
CA ARG A 22 -4.91 -1.01 7.36
C ARG A 22 -6.18 -1.59 7.99
N LYS A 23 -6.97 -0.74 8.66
CA LYS A 23 -8.05 -1.17 9.57
C LYS A 23 -9.05 -2.10 8.91
N LYS A 24 -9.49 -1.78 7.69
CA LYS A 24 -10.51 -2.55 6.97
C LYS A 24 -10.04 -3.99 6.70
N VAL A 25 -8.85 -4.14 6.14
CA VAL A 25 -8.30 -5.47 5.81
C VAL A 25 -7.90 -6.24 7.06
N GLU A 26 -7.09 -5.64 7.94
CA GLU A 26 -6.46 -6.36 9.04
C GLU A 26 -7.39 -6.63 10.23
N ARG A 27 -8.43 -5.79 10.44
CA ARG A 27 -9.31 -5.89 11.61
C ARG A 27 -10.74 -6.25 11.21
N GLU A 28 -11.36 -5.47 10.31
CA GLU A 28 -12.78 -5.65 10.00
C GLU A 28 -13.03 -6.94 9.21
N TYR A 29 -12.11 -7.30 8.31
CA TYR A 29 -12.22 -8.50 7.47
C TYR A 29 -11.46 -9.72 7.99
N SER A 30 -10.79 -9.62 9.14
CA SER A 30 -10.03 -10.74 9.72
C SER A 30 -10.86 -12.02 9.88
N ARG A 31 -12.13 -11.90 10.32
CA ARG A 31 -13.04 -13.05 10.44
C ARG A 31 -13.46 -13.62 9.09
N LEU A 32 -13.65 -12.77 8.07
CA LEU A 32 -13.98 -13.26 6.73
C LEU A 32 -12.84 -14.09 6.15
N TRP A 33 -11.59 -13.70 6.41
CA TRP A 33 -10.44 -14.49 6.04
C TRP A 33 -10.36 -15.82 6.83
N ALA A 34 -10.50 -15.77 8.14
CA ALA A 34 -10.38 -16.94 8.99
C ALA A 34 -11.45 -17.98 8.65
N ASP A 35 -12.70 -17.55 8.49
CA ASP A 35 -13.85 -18.45 8.33
C ASP A 35 -14.07 -18.90 6.87
N TYR A 36 -13.76 -18.03 5.89
CA TYR A 36 -14.13 -18.22 4.48
C TYR A 36 -12.97 -18.11 3.49
N ARG A 37 -11.75 -17.79 3.94
CA ARG A 37 -10.60 -17.48 3.06
C ARG A 37 -10.90 -16.36 2.07
N TYR A 38 -11.67 -15.38 2.51
CA TYR A 38 -12.12 -14.24 1.71
C TYR A 38 -10.97 -13.30 1.39
N GLY A 39 -10.53 -13.28 0.12
CA GLY A 39 -9.38 -12.51 -0.31
C GLY A 39 -9.70 -11.04 -0.61
N ASN A 40 -8.67 -10.21 -0.68
CA ASN A 40 -8.77 -8.80 -1.05
C ASN A 40 -7.97 -8.52 -2.32
N THR A 41 -8.60 -7.84 -3.27
CA THR A 41 -7.91 -7.15 -4.36
C THR A 41 -7.74 -5.71 -3.89
N ILE A 42 -6.51 -5.29 -3.60
CA ILE A 42 -6.30 -3.99 -2.96
C ILE A 42 -5.95 -2.90 -3.95
N TRP A 43 -6.44 -1.68 -3.68
CA TRP A 43 -6.12 -0.49 -4.45
C TRP A 43 -5.38 0.55 -3.61
N SER A 44 -4.72 1.51 -4.28
CA SER A 44 -3.91 2.56 -3.68
C SER A 44 -2.80 2.03 -2.73
N PRO A 45 -2.01 1.02 -3.14
CA PRO A 45 -0.96 0.45 -2.30
C PRO A 45 0.14 1.46 -1.95
N LEU A 46 0.28 2.51 -2.76
CA LEU A 46 1.24 3.60 -2.57
C LEU A 46 0.62 4.86 -1.94
N ALA A 47 -0.59 4.77 -1.35
CA ALA A 47 -1.29 5.91 -0.75
C ALA A 47 -1.36 7.12 -1.71
N SER A 48 -1.88 6.90 -2.92
CA SER A 48 -1.93 7.88 -4.03
C SER A 48 -0.56 8.41 -4.47
N GLY A 49 0.51 7.75 -4.11
CA GLY A 49 1.91 8.10 -4.43
C GLY A 49 2.69 8.67 -3.26
N LEU A 50 2.08 8.89 -2.09
CA LEU A 50 2.78 9.38 -0.89
C LEU A 50 3.94 8.45 -0.49
N LEU A 51 3.71 7.14 -0.49
CA LEU A 51 4.70 6.13 -0.12
C LEU A 51 5.86 5.96 -1.12
N THR A 52 5.90 6.75 -2.19
CA THR A 52 7.08 6.80 -3.08
C THR A 52 8.19 7.72 -2.56
N GLY A 53 7.90 8.58 -1.57
CA GLY A 53 8.82 9.59 -1.03
C GLY A 53 9.02 10.81 -1.93
N LYS A 54 8.32 10.93 -3.06
CA LYS A 54 8.50 12.03 -4.02
C LYS A 54 7.99 13.39 -3.54
N TYR A 55 7.20 13.40 -2.46
CA TYR A 55 6.62 14.64 -1.90
C TYR A 55 7.44 15.27 -0.78
N LYS A 56 8.66 14.78 -0.55
CA LYS A 56 9.57 15.28 0.48
C LYS A 56 9.84 16.77 0.37
N ASP A 57 10.08 17.25 -0.85
CA ASP A 57 10.45 18.66 -1.13
C ASP A 57 9.28 19.46 -1.74
N GLY A 58 8.05 18.97 -1.60
CA GLY A 58 6.84 19.56 -2.15
C GLY A 58 6.15 18.69 -3.19
N ILE A 59 5.22 19.27 -3.94
CA ILE A 59 4.45 18.57 -4.98
C ILE A 59 5.15 18.71 -6.33
N PRO A 60 5.73 17.63 -6.90
CA PRO A 60 6.34 17.71 -8.24
C PRO A 60 5.29 17.99 -9.32
N ASP A 61 5.64 18.80 -10.34
CA ASP A 61 4.75 19.20 -11.42
C ASP A 61 4.22 18.02 -12.25
N ASP A 62 4.98 16.92 -12.36
CA ASP A 62 4.62 15.71 -13.07
C ASP A 62 3.90 14.66 -12.19
N SER A 63 3.50 15.07 -10.98
CA SER A 63 2.81 14.21 -10.01
C SER A 63 1.30 14.33 -10.07
N ARG A 64 0.61 13.32 -9.51
CA ARG A 64 -0.86 13.35 -9.37
C ARG A 64 -1.34 14.56 -8.57
N GLY A 65 -0.57 15.04 -7.59
CA GLY A 65 -0.92 16.20 -6.77
C GLY A 65 -0.95 17.53 -7.55
N ALA A 66 -0.26 17.60 -8.69
CA ALA A 66 -0.26 18.77 -9.57
C ALA A 66 -1.39 18.75 -10.62
N LEU A 67 -2.10 17.62 -10.78
CA LEU A 67 -3.16 17.48 -11.75
C LEU A 67 -4.43 18.22 -11.31
N LYS A 68 -5.04 18.95 -12.23
CA LYS A 68 -6.36 19.58 -12.03
C LYS A 68 -7.42 18.53 -11.69
N GLY A 69 -8.20 18.77 -10.63
CA GLY A 69 -9.22 17.85 -10.13
C GLY A 69 -8.70 16.89 -9.04
N TYR A 70 -7.43 17.01 -8.66
CA TYR A 70 -6.82 16.23 -7.57
C TYR A 70 -6.38 17.11 -6.38
N GLU A 71 -6.91 18.34 -6.27
CA GLU A 71 -6.57 19.30 -5.23
C GLU A 71 -6.81 18.75 -3.81
N TRP A 72 -7.82 17.88 -3.66
CA TRP A 72 -8.13 17.19 -2.41
C TRP A 72 -7.01 16.27 -1.88
N LEU A 73 -6.03 15.92 -2.72
CA LEU A 73 -4.84 15.17 -2.30
C LEU A 73 -3.72 16.06 -1.78
N GLN A 74 -3.76 17.36 -2.08
CA GLN A 74 -2.64 18.27 -1.76
C GLN A 74 -2.43 18.39 -0.26
N ASP A 75 -3.50 18.47 0.53
CA ASP A 75 -3.41 18.52 2.00
C ASP A 75 -2.64 17.32 2.56
N ARG A 76 -2.84 16.14 1.99
CA ARG A 76 -2.13 14.94 2.38
C ARG A 76 -0.66 14.97 1.96
N PHE A 77 -0.38 15.41 0.75
CA PHE A 77 1.00 15.46 0.22
C PHE A 77 1.87 16.54 0.85
N THR A 78 1.25 17.58 1.41
CA THR A 78 1.92 18.64 2.15
C THR A 78 1.91 18.43 3.66
N ASN A 79 1.24 17.41 4.16
CA ASN A 79 1.25 17.05 5.57
C ASN A 79 2.65 16.56 5.99
N GLN A 80 3.40 17.45 6.63
CA GLN A 80 4.79 17.21 7.01
C GLN A 80 4.94 15.99 7.94
N ALA A 81 3.94 15.69 8.78
CA ALA A 81 3.98 14.52 9.64
C ALA A 81 3.87 13.21 8.84
N GLU A 82 2.98 13.13 7.84
CA GLU A 82 2.88 11.96 6.96
C GLU A 82 4.12 11.81 6.07
N VAL A 83 4.62 12.91 5.52
CA VAL A 83 5.85 12.94 4.70
C VAL A 83 7.05 12.47 5.52
N ALA A 84 7.22 12.95 6.75
CA ALA A 84 8.29 12.53 7.64
C ALA A 84 8.22 11.02 7.96
N LYS A 85 7.02 10.46 8.19
CA LYS A 85 6.84 9.01 8.38
C LYS A 85 7.31 8.21 7.16
N VAL A 86 7.02 8.69 5.95
CA VAL A 86 7.50 8.04 4.71
C VAL A 86 9.02 8.10 4.63
N GLU A 87 9.63 9.25 4.92
CA GLU A 87 11.09 9.38 4.91
C GLU A 87 11.76 8.51 5.98
N ASN A 88 11.12 8.31 7.13
CA ASN A 88 11.62 7.41 8.18
C ASN A 88 11.61 5.91 7.77
N LEU A 89 10.91 5.54 6.69
CA LEU A 89 11.01 4.21 6.09
C LEU A 89 12.25 4.05 5.18
N ARG A 90 12.91 5.14 4.79
CA ARG A 90 14.04 5.12 3.85
C ARG A 90 15.22 4.24 4.31
N PRO A 91 15.63 4.26 5.59
CA PRO A 91 16.71 3.37 6.06
C PRO A 91 16.42 1.88 5.84
N ILE A 92 15.14 1.47 5.89
CA ILE A 92 14.74 0.09 5.61
C ILE A 92 14.86 -0.19 4.10
N ALA A 93 14.38 0.73 3.25
CA ALA A 93 14.51 0.60 1.82
C ALA A 93 15.98 0.54 1.37
N ASP A 94 16.84 1.41 1.92
CA ASP A 94 18.27 1.44 1.64
C ASP A 94 18.96 0.14 2.09
N ARG A 95 18.60 -0.40 3.26
CA ARG A 95 19.09 -1.69 3.78
C ARG A 95 18.79 -2.85 2.81
N PHE A 96 17.66 -2.78 2.10
CA PHE A 96 17.24 -3.80 1.12
C PHE A 96 17.65 -3.48 -0.31
N GLY A 97 18.30 -2.33 -0.55
CA GLY A 97 18.68 -1.89 -1.90
C GLY A 97 17.48 -1.65 -2.82
N CYS A 98 16.34 -1.22 -2.25
CA CYS A 98 15.12 -0.98 -3.00
C CYS A 98 14.59 0.47 -2.81
N THR A 99 13.64 0.86 -3.64
CA THR A 99 12.94 2.15 -3.49
C THR A 99 11.84 2.07 -2.42
N LEU A 100 11.43 3.22 -1.88
CA LEU A 100 10.28 3.31 -0.98
C LEU A 100 9.00 2.74 -1.62
N ALA A 101 8.81 2.95 -2.92
CA ALA A 101 7.68 2.39 -3.66
C ALA A 101 7.71 0.86 -3.68
N GLN A 102 8.88 0.26 -3.98
CA GLN A 102 9.06 -1.20 -3.96
C GLN A 102 8.88 -1.78 -2.57
N LEU A 103 9.41 -1.12 -1.53
CA LEU A 103 9.21 -1.53 -0.15
C LEU A 103 7.72 -1.55 0.23
N ALA A 104 6.98 -0.48 -0.09
CA ALA A 104 5.55 -0.38 0.21
C ALA A 104 4.71 -1.39 -0.57
N LEU A 105 5.03 -1.65 -1.84
CA LEU A 105 4.36 -2.67 -2.65
C LEU A 105 4.63 -4.08 -2.12
N ALA A 106 5.89 -4.39 -1.79
CA ALA A 106 6.27 -5.67 -1.21
C ALA A 106 5.55 -5.92 0.12
N TRP A 107 5.51 -4.90 0.99
CA TRP A 107 4.80 -4.96 2.26
C TRP A 107 3.31 -5.27 2.07
N ALA A 108 2.63 -4.57 1.16
CA ALA A 108 1.21 -4.80 0.89
C ALA A 108 0.96 -6.21 0.30
N THR A 109 1.86 -6.67 -0.59
CA THR A 109 1.75 -7.98 -1.26
C THR A 109 1.98 -9.15 -0.30
N LYS A 110 2.84 -8.98 0.71
CA LYS A 110 3.15 -10.01 1.70
C LYS A 110 1.95 -10.40 2.56
N HIS A 111 0.97 -9.50 2.74
CA HIS A 111 -0.13 -9.75 3.67
C HIS A 111 -1.02 -10.91 3.19
N PRO A 112 -1.26 -11.94 4.02
CA PRO A 112 -1.93 -13.18 3.59
C PRO A 112 -3.36 -13.00 3.09
N MET A 113 -4.03 -11.92 3.50
CA MET A 113 -5.40 -11.60 3.04
C MET A 113 -5.41 -10.85 1.70
N VAL A 114 -4.26 -10.48 1.16
CA VAL A 114 -4.13 -9.78 -0.12
C VAL A 114 -3.92 -10.80 -1.24
N SER A 115 -4.91 -10.92 -2.11
CA SER A 115 -4.85 -11.81 -3.27
C SER A 115 -4.23 -11.13 -4.49
N SER A 116 -4.39 -9.80 -4.61
CA SER A 116 -3.85 -9.03 -5.72
C SER A 116 -3.66 -7.57 -5.31
N VAL A 117 -2.59 -6.96 -5.81
CA VAL A 117 -2.27 -5.54 -5.61
C VAL A 117 -2.46 -4.80 -6.92
N ILE A 118 -3.44 -3.89 -6.97
CA ILE A 118 -3.69 -3.04 -8.13
C ILE A 118 -2.69 -1.88 -8.10
N THR A 119 -1.77 -1.88 -9.06
CA THR A 119 -0.81 -0.80 -9.25
C THR A 119 -1.20 0.08 -10.42
N GLY A 120 -0.84 1.37 -10.35
CA GLY A 120 -0.95 2.31 -11.46
C GLY A 120 0.44 2.72 -11.94
N ALA A 121 0.58 2.90 -13.25
CA ALA A 121 1.80 3.41 -13.86
C ALA A 121 1.45 4.35 -15.03
N SER A 122 2.16 5.46 -15.15
CA SER A 122 2.07 6.40 -16.28
C SER A 122 3.20 6.21 -17.29
N ARG A 123 4.20 5.37 -16.96
CA ARG A 123 5.38 5.07 -17.79
C ARG A 123 5.74 3.59 -17.67
N VAL A 124 6.26 3.01 -18.76
CA VAL A 124 6.70 1.60 -18.80
C VAL A 124 7.74 1.30 -17.71
N SER A 125 8.68 2.22 -17.46
CA SER A 125 9.69 2.06 -16.41
C SER A 125 9.08 1.86 -15.02
N GLN A 126 7.97 2.52 -14.71
CA GLN A 126 7.26 2.32 -13.44
C GLN A 126 6.65 0.91 -13.32
N VAL A 127 6.19 0.34 -14.45
CA VAL A 127 5.69 -1.05 -14.45
C VAL A 127 6.83 -2.00 -14.08
N VAL A 128 7.98 -1.87 -14.72
CA VAL A 128 9.16 -2.70 -14.43
C VAL A 128 9.56 -2.56 -12.95
N GLN A 129 9.71 -1.33 -12.48
CA GLN A 129 10.07 -1.05 -11.08
C GLN A 129 9.05 -1.61 -10.07
N ASN A 130 7.75 -1.54 -10.38
CA ASN A 130 6.74 -2.12 -9.51
C ASN A 130 6.86 -3.66 -9.41
N PHE A 131 7.20 -4.34 -10.51
CA PHE A 131 7.42 -5.79 -10.49
C PHE A 131 8.69 -6.21 -9.75
N GLU A 132 9.71 -5.37 -9.71
CA GLU A 132 10.93 -5.61 -8.92
C GLU A 132 10.62 -5.70 -7.41
N ALA A 133 9.50 -5.13 -6.94
CA ALA A 133 9.02 -5.28 -5.57
C ALA A 133 8.83 -6.76 -5.15
N LEU A 134 8.59 -7.67 -6.11
CA LEU A 134 8.46 -9.10 -5.80
C LEU A 134 9.75 -9.67 -5.20
N GLY A 135 10.92 -9.18 -5.59
CA GLY A 135 12.20 -9.56 -5.00
C GLY A 135 12.40 -9.07 -3.57
N VAL A 136 11.63 -8.05 -3.13
CA VAL A 136 11.72 -7.47 -1.79
C VAL A 136 10.84 -8.23 -0.79
N ILE A 137 9.77 -8.92 -1.25
CA ILE A 137 8.81 -9.61 -0.37
C ILE A 137 9.50 -10.53 0.65
N PRO A 138 10.44 -11.41 0.27
CA PRO A 138 11.08 -12.33 1.22
C PRO A 138 11.96 -11.63 2.25
N LEU A 139 12.36 -10.37 2.02
CA LEU A 139 13.18 -9.58 2.94
C LEU A 139 12.37 -8.95 4.07
N ILE A 140 11.05 -8.86 3.90
CA ILE A 140 10.15 -8.33 4.94
C ILE A 140 9.83 -9.45 5.92
N THR A 141 10.64 -9.60 6.96
CA THR A 141 10.36 -10.52 8.08
C THR A 141 9.25 -9.92 8.97
N ASP A 142 8.85 -10.65 9.99
CA ASP A 142 7.85 -10.15 10.95
C ASP A 142 8.40 -8.97 11.76
N GLU A 143 9.71 -9.00 12.11
CA GLU A 143 10.39 -7.90 12.78
C GLU A 143 10.45 -6.64 11.92
N VAL A 144 10.70 -6.79 10.61
CA VAL A 144 10.68 -5.68 9.65
C VAL A 144 9.27 -5.11 9.48
N ASP A 145 8.25 -5.96 9.42
CA ASP A 145 6.85 -5.52 9.38
C ASP A 145 6.50 -4.70 10.64
N GLU A 146 6.89 -5.17 11.82
CA GLU A 146 6.69 -4.45 13.06
C GLU A 146 7.43 -3.09 13.08
N GLU A 147 8.69 -3.06 12.61
CA GLU A 147 9.49 -1.84 12.46
C GLU A 147 8.77 -0.82 11.55
N MET A 148 8.32 -1.26 10.37
CA MET A 148 7.60 -0.41 9.43
C MET A 148 6.26 0.11 10.01
N ARG A 149 5.52 -0.74 10.70
CA ARG A 149 4.26 -0.39 11.36
C ARG A 149 4.46 0.61 12.49
N ALA A 150 5.52 0.49 13.26
CA ALA A 150 5.85 1.42 14.34
C ALA A 150 6.16 2.82 13.79
N ILE A 151 6.92 2.91 12.70
CA ILE A 151 7.26 4.17 12.04
C ILE A 151 6.00 4.94 11.58
N VAL A 152 5.04 4.25 10.98
CA VAL A 152 3.85 4.92 10.44
C VAL A 152 2.75 5.17 11.47
N LYS A 153 2.80 4.49 12.62
CA LYS A 153 1.80 4.62 13.69
C LYS A 153 2.02 5.87 14.54
N GLY A 154 3.29 6.26 14.74
CA GLY A 154 3.78 7.33 15.62
C GLY A 154 3.12 8.68 15.48
#